data_e69132e65d8b7afde794e9896ec12e95
#
_entry.id   e69132e65d8b7afde794e9896ec12e95
#
_cell.length_a   1.000
_cell.length_b   1.000
_cell.length_c   1.000
_cell.angle_alpha   90.00
_cell.angle_beta   90.00
_cell.angle_gamma   90.00
#
_symmetry.space_group_name_H-M   'P 1'
#
loop_
_entity.id
_entity.type
_entity.pdbx_description
1 polymer ?
#
loop_
_entity_poly.entity_id
_entity_poly.type
_entity_poly.pdbx_seq_one_letter_code
_entity_poly.pdbx_strand_id
1 'polypeptide(L)'
;MDKFLKWLQKTSNFLTASMLAVLFFTFLFQIFSRYVLRSPFGWTLELCLILWLLIVFFGCAFTVRDKDHVTFDIFYFATPKKVQLVFSLISAVGIIVIMGWSFLPTIDYIDWMKMRSTTTVKIPFVGQKIPLNIIFSVYGIFLVSLIIRYIWKLIQLIKFGLPDKDRFADLEKE
;
A
#
# COMPACT_ATOMS: atom_id res chain seq x y z
N MET A 1 21.70 9.54 -4.11
CA MET A 1 20.43 9.19 -3.47
C MET A 1 19.43 8.64 -4.49
N ASP A 2 19.38 9.21 -5.68
CA ASP A 2 18.38 8.85 -6.71
C ASP A 2 18.51 7.42 -7.28
N LYS A 3 19.75 6.91 -7.42
CA LYS A 3 19.96 5.53 -7.89
C LYS A 3 19.40 4.47 -6.92
N PHE A 4 19.55 4.70 -5.61
CA PHE A 4 19.03 3.79 -4.59
C PHE A 4 17.51 3.80 -4.56
N LEU A 5 16.89 4.98 -4.65
CA LEU A 5 15.42 5.12 -4.69
C LEU A 5 14.82 4.50 -5.95
N LYS A 6 15.46 4.72 -7.12
CA LYS A 6 15.04 4.10 -8.39
C LYS A 6 15.18 2.56 -8.34
N TRP A 7 16.24 2.05 -7.71
CA TRP A 7 16.42 0.61 -7.52
C TRP A 7 15.36 0.02 -6.59
N LEU A 8 15.10 0.68 -5.44
CA LEU A 8 14.07 0.26 -4.49
C LEU A 8 12.69 0.23 -5.15
N GLN A 9 12.34 1.24 -5.93
CA GLN A 9 11.07 1.31 -6.64
C GLN A 9 10.95 0.22 -7.71
N LYS A 10 12.03 -0.04 -8.47
CA LYS A 10 12.05 -1.12 -9.46
C LYS A 10 11.84 -2.49 -8.81
N THR A 11 12.47 -2.73 -7.66
CA THR A 11 12.31 -3.97 -6.90
C THR A 11 10.89 -4.10 -6.35
N SER A 12 10.31 -3.02 -5.79
CA SER A 12 8.93 -3.01 -5.31
C SER A 12 7.94 -3.29 -6.44
N ASN A 13 8.10 -2.64 -7.60
CA ASN A 13 7.25 -2.87 -8.75
C ASN A 13 7.32 -4.33 -9.24
N PHE A 14 8.54 -4.88 -9.31
CA PHE A 14 8.72 -6.28 -9.69
C PHE A 14 8.08 -7.24 -8.70
N LEU A 15 8.25 -6.98 -7.39
CA LEU A 15 7.65 -7.81 -6.34
C LEU A 15 6.12 -7.75 -6.39
N THR A 16 5.54 -6.55 -6.51
CA THR A 16 4.09 -6.38 -6.62
C THR A 16 3.53 -7.05 -7.89
N ALA A 17 4.21 -6.91 -9.03
CA ALA A 17 3.82 -7.57 -10.27
C ALA A 17 3.90 -9.11 -10.14
N SER A 18 4.92 -9.63 -9.48
CA SER A 18 5.07 -11.06 -9.23
C SER A 18 3.96 -11.60 -8.31
N MET A 19 3.64 -10.86 -7.23
CA MET A 19 2.50 -11.22 -6.35
C MET A 19 1.18 -11.23 -7.12
N LEU A 20 0.96 -10.24 -8.01
CA LEU A 20 -0.24 -10.16 -8.84
C LEU A 20 -0.32 -11.35 -9.82
N ALA A 21 0.79 -11.73 -10.43
CA ALA A 21 0.85 -12.89 -11.32
C ALA A 21 0.52 -14.18 -10.55
N VAL A 22 1.12 -14.38 -9.37
CA VAL A 22 0.84 -15.55 -8.52
C VAL A 22 -0.63 -15.58 -8.10
N LEU A 23 -1.19 -14.43 -7.71
CA LEU A 23 -2.61 -14.31 -7.37
C LEU A 23 -3.50 -14.72 -8.56
N PHE A 24 -3.19 -14.22 -9.75
CA PHE A 24 -3.94 -14.52 -10.97
C PHE A 24 -3.92 -16.03 -11.29
N PHE A 25 -2.75 -16.65 -11.30
CA PHE A 25 -2.63 -18.08 -11.56
C PHE A 25 -3.29 -18.93 -10.47
N THR A 26 -3.17 -18.55 -9.20
CA THR A 26 -3.83 -19.24 -8.10
C THR A 26 -5.35 -19.14 -8.23
N PHE A 27 -5.87 -17.98 -8.65
CA PHE A 27 -7.29 -17.77 -8.87
C PHE A 27 -7.80 -18.61 -10.05
N LEU A 28 -7.06 -18.66 -11.17
CA LEU A 28 -7.41 -19.55 -12.29
C LEU A 28 -7.43 -21.02 -11.86
N PHE A 29 -6.42 -21.43 -11.08
CA PHE A 29 -6.34 -22.79 -10.56
C PHE A 29 -7.52 -23.11 -9.61
N GLN A 30 -7.93 -22.14 -8.79
CA GLN A 30 -9.10 -22.24 -7.95
C GLN A 30 -10.38 -22.49 -8.75
N ILE A 31 -10.58 -21.73 -9.85
CA ILE A 31 -11.73 -21.91 -10.74
C ILE A 31 -11.69 -23.29 -11.39
N PHE A 32 -10.55 -23.67 -11.94
CA PHE A 32 -10.36 -24.97 -12.57
C PHE A 32 -10.65 -26.13 -11.59
N SER A 33 -10.09 -26.07 -10.40
CA SER A 33 -10.29 -27.08 -9.35
C SER A 33 -11.76 -27.21 -8.96
N ARG A 34 -12.46 -26.07 -8.87
CA ARG A 34 -13.86 -26.05 -8.45
C ARG A 34 -14.81 -26.60 -9.52
N TYR A 35 -14.60 -26.20 -10.78
CA TYR A 35 -15.55 -26.52 -11.86
C TYR A 35 -15.18 -27.77 -12.65
N VAL A 36 -13.88 -28.05 -12.85
CA VAL A 36 -13.43 -29.20 -13.63
C VAL A 36 -13.17 -30.40 -12.72
N LEU A 37 -12.37 -30.22 -11.65
CA LEU A 37 -12.04 -31.31 -10.74
C LEU A 37 -13.15 -31.61 -9.72
N ARG A 38 -14.12 -30.69 -9.54
CA ARG A 38 -15.19 -30.77 -8.54
C ARG A 38 -14.68 -31.02 -7.11
N SER A 39 -13.40 -30.69 -6.86
CA SER A 39 -12.72 -30.86 -5.58
C SER A 39 -11.98 -29.55 -5.25
N PRO A 40 -12.65 -28.56 -4.64
CA PRO A 40 -12.03 -27.28 -4.33
C PRO A 40 -10.97 -27.40 -3.25
N PHE A 41 -9.77 -26.87 -3.53
CA PHE A 41 -8.69 -26.80 -2.54
C PHE A 41 -8.86 -25.54 -1.66
N GLY A 42 -9.01 -25.72 -0.36
CA GLY A 42 -9.19 -24.61 0.59
C GLY A 42 -8.01 -23.64 0.66
N TRP A 43 -6.78 -24.13 0.48
CA TRP A 43 -5.58 -23.30 0.55
C TRP A 43 -5.47 -22.26 -0.57
N THR A 44 -6.05 -22.50 -1.74
CA THR A 44 -6.01 -21.56 -2.86
C THR A 44 -6.82 -20.31 -2.57
N LEU A 45 -7.99 -20.45 -1.93
CA LEU A 45 -8.80 -19.30 -1.53
C LEU A 45 -8.08 -18.47 -0.47
N GLU A 46 -7.54 -19.11 0.55
CA GLU A 46 -6.83 -18.44 1.63
C GLU A 46 -5.56 -17.74 1.13
N LEU A 47 -4.82 -18.37 0.21
CA LEU A 47 -3.66 -17.76 -0.44
C LEU A 47 -4.04 -16.52 -1.27
N CYS A 48 -5.14 -16.56 -2.02
CA CYS A 48 -5.64 -15.41 -2.76
C CYS A 48 -5.96 -14.24 -1.83
N LEU A 49 -6.60 -14.48 -0.68
CA LEU A 49 -6.90 -13.43 0.29
C LEU A 49 -5.63 -12.82 0.90
N ILE A 50 -4.65 -13.64 1.24
CA ILE A 50 -3.35 -13.18 1.76
C ILE A 50 -2.63 -12.33 0.71
N LEU A 51 -2.51 -12.82 -0.51
CA LEU A 51 -1.85 -12.10 -1.60
C LEU A 51 -2.57 -10.79 -1.92
N TRP A 52 -3.90 -10.78 -1.94
CA TRP A 52 -4.69 -9.57 -2.12
C TRP A 52 -4.35 -8.51 -1.07
N LEU A 53 -4.35 -8.88 0.20
CA LEU A 53 -4.01 -7.98 1.30
C LEU A 53 -2.58 -7.44 1.16
N LEU A 54 -1.61 -8.31 0.86
CA LEU A 54 -0.22 -7.92 0.65
C LEU A 54 -0.07 -6.96 -0.53
N ILE A 55 -0.70 -7.25 -1.68
CA ILE A 55 -0.62 -6.41 -2.88
C ILE A 55 -1.19 -5.02 -2.60
N VAL A 56 -2.36 -4.93 -1.95
CA VAL A 56 -2.99 -3.64 -1.66
C VAL A 56 -2.11 -2.81 -0.74
N PHE A 57 -1.72 -3.32 0.41
CA PHE A 57 -0.98 -2.52 1.39
C PHE A 57 0.47 -2.29 0.99
N PHE A 58 1.17 -3.30 0.49
CA PHE A 58 2.54 -3.16 0.01
C PHE A 58 2.59 -2.28 -1.25
N GLY A 59 1.68 -2.47 -2.18
CA GLY A 59 1.57 -1.68 -3.40
C GLY A 59 1.33 -0.19 -3.08
N CYS A 60 0.36 0.12 -2.22
CA CYS A 60 0.09 1.49 -1.79
C CYS A 60 1.27 2.12 -1.01
N ALA A 61 2.00 1.31 -0.22
CA ALA A 61 3.15 1.82 0.54
C ALA A 61 4.36 2.15 -0.35
N PHE A 62 4.66 1.30 -1.33
CA PHE A 62 5.97 1.34 -2.01
C PHE A 62 5.89 1.50 -3.54
N THR A 63 4.79 1.05 -4.17
CA THR A 63 4.66 1.05 -5.64
C THR A 63 3.95 2.29 -6.16
N VAL A 64 2.85 2.68 -5.52
CA VAL A 64 2.01 3.81 -5.95
C VAL A 64 2.69 5.12 -5.61
N ARG A 65 2.87 5.99 -6.62
CA ARG A 65 3.41 7.34 -6.46
C ARG A 65 2.28 8.35 -6.30
N ASP A 66 2.57 9.50 -5.69
CA ASP A 66 1.58 10.56 -5.48
C ASP A 66 0.92 11.02 -6.79
N LYS A 67 1.65 10.95 -7.91
CA LYS A 67 1.13 11.27 -9.25
C LYS A 67 0.16 10.23 -9.82
N ASP A 68 0.21 9.01 -9.33
CA ASP A 68 -0.63 7.90 -9.80
C ASP A 68 -2.02 7.91 -9.11
N HIS A 69 -2.19 8.76 -8.08
CA HIS A 69 -3.48 8.97 -7.44
C HIS A 69 -4.36 9.90 -8.29
N VAL A 70 -5.55 9.43 -8.62
CA VAL A 70 -6.57 10.27 -9.27
C VAL A 70 -7.05 11.31 -8.26
N THR A 71 -6.77 12.58 -8.54
CA THR A 71 -7.22 13.70 -7.73
C THR A 71 -8.26 14.51 -8.50
N PHE A 72 -9.33 14.94 -7.81
CA PHE A 72 -10.34 15.82 -8.41
C PHE A 72 -9.86 17.27 -8.29
N ASP A 73 -8.93 17.64 -9.17
CA ASP A 73 -8.22 18.91 -9.07
C ASP A 73 -8.96 20.11 -9.66
N ILE A 74 -10.14 19.90 -10.26
CA ILE A 74 -10.89 20.95 -10.97
C ILE A 74 -11.17 22.15 -10.06
N PHE A 75 -11.69 21.89 -8.87
CA PHE A 75 -11.96 22.95 -7.87
C PHE A 75 -10.68 23.52 -7.26
N TYR A 76 -9.66 22.67 -7.09
CA TYR A 76 -8.37 23.08 -6.55
C TYR A 76 -7.64 24.07 -7.47
N PHE A 77 -7.60 23.81 -8.77
CA PHE A 77 -6.97 24.69 -9.75
C PHE A 77 -7.78 25.98 -10.04
N ALA A 78 -9.07 26.01 -9.74
CA ALA A 78 -9.89 27.22 -9.87
C ALA A 78 -9.65 28.25 -8.74
N THR A 79 -8.96 27.84 -7.65
CA THR A 79 -8.70 28.71 -6.50
C THR A 79 -7.34 29.40 -6.56
N PRO A 80 -7.16 30.58 -5.93
CA PRO A 80 -5.88 31.27 -5.89
C PRO A 80 -4.81 30.46 -5.12
N LYS A 81 -3.53 30.61 -5.52
CA LYS A 81 -2.39 29.83 -4.94
C LYS A 81 -2.35 29.82 -3.41
N LYS A 82 -2.72 30.91 -2.74
CA LYS A 82 -2.76 30.97 -1.26
C LYS A 82 -3.78 30.00 -0.66
N VAL A 83 -4.96 29.91 -1.26
CA VAL A 83 -6.03 29.01 -0.81
C VAL A 83 -5.65 27.54 -1.09
N GLN A 84 -5.03 27.27 -2.23
CA GLN A 84 -4.49 25.94 -2.55
C GLN A 84 -3.47 25.47 -1.51
N LEU A 85 -2.59 26.37 -1.07
CA LEU A 85 -1.59 26.05 -0.03
C LEU A 85 -2.27 25.70 1.30
N VAL A 86 -3.28 26.48 1.71
CA VAL A 86 -4.03 26.22 2.94
C VAL A 86 -4.74 24.86 2.87
N PHE A 87 -5.41 24.55 1.76
CA PHE A 87 -6.07 23.25 1.58
C PHE A 87 -5.07 22.08 1.63
N SER A 88 -3.91 22.24 0.99
CA SER A 88 -2.85 21.21 1.00
C SER A 88 -2.28 21.00 2.41
N LEU A 89 -2.11 22.06 3.20
CA LEU A 89 -1.68 21.99 4.59
C LEU A 89 -2.72 21.29 5.48
N ILE A 90 -3.99 21.71 5.39
CA ILE A 90 -5.09 21.11 6.16
C ILE A 90 -5.21 19.62 5.83
N SER A 91 -5.16 19.26 4.55
CA SER A 91 -5.21 17.87 4.10
C SER A 91 -4.04 17.04 4.63
N ALA A 92 -2.80 17.56 4.55
CA ALA A 92 -1.63 16.85 5.04
C ALA A 92 -1.68 16.64 6.56
N VAL A 93 -2.04 17.68 7.32
CA VAL A 93 -2.19 17.59 8.78
C VAL A 93 -3.34 16.63 9.14
N GLY A 94 -4.48 16.74 8.48
CA GLY A 94 -5.63 15.85 8.71
C GLY A 94 -5.28 14.39 8.53
N ILE A 95 -4.57 14.03 7.45
CA ILE A 95 -4.14 12.66 7.20
C ILE A 95 -3.13 12.19 8.27
N ILE A 96 -2.16 13.02 8.66
CA ILE A 96 -1.19 12.66 9.70
C ILE A 96 -1.90 12.39 11.03
N VAL A 97 -2.85 13.25 11.41
CA VAL A 97 -3.59 13.10 12.68
C VAL A 97 -4.46 11.84 12.66
N ILE A 98 -5.23 11.62 11.60
CA ILE A 98 -6.13 10.46 11.50
C ILE A 98 -5.33 9.15 11.47
N MET A 99 -4.27 9.09 10.67
CA MET A 99 -3.43 7.89 10.56
C MET A 99 -2.61 7.66 11.83
N GLY A 100 -2.12 8.73 12.47
CA GLY A 100 -1.42 8.66 13.76
C GLY A 100 -2.33 8.16 14.88
N TRP A 101 -3.58 8.65 14.93
CA TRP A 101 -4.58 8.16 15.88
C TRP A 101 -4.92 6.67 15.66
N SER A 102 -5.04 6.26 14.40
CA SER A 102 -5.32 4.87 14.03
C SER A 102 -4.17 3.91 14.33
N PHE A 103 -2.96 4.42 14.55
CA PHE A 103 -1.76 3.59 14.70
C PHE A 103 -1.80 2.73 15.97
N LEU A 104 -2.18 3.30 17.12
CA LEU A 104 -2.26 2.57 18.39
C LEU A 104 -3.25 1.42 18.36
N PRO A 105 -4.54 1.63 17.99
CA PRO A 105 -5.49 0.52 17.87
C PRO A 105 -5.06 -0.54 16.85
N THR A 106 -4.32 -0.14 15.81
CA THR A 106 -3.81 -1.08 14.81
C THR A 106 -2.76 -2.02 15.40
N ILE A 107 -1.84 -1.51 16.22
CA ILE A 107 -0.84 -2.35 16.90
C ILE A 107 -1.53 -3.34 17.83
N ASP A 108 -2.48 -2.89 18.64
CA ASP A 108 -3.24 -3.76 19.55
C ASP A 108 -3.98 -4.85 18.78
N TYR A 109 -4.57 -4.52 17.63
CA TYR A 109 -5.23 -5.49 16.77
C TYR A 109 -4.25 -6.52 16.19
N ILE A 110 -3.08 -6.07 15.70
CA ILE A 110 -2.04 -6.97 15.17
C ILE A 110 -1.54 -7.90 16.28
N ASP A 111 -1.37 -7.39 17.49
CA ASP A 111 -0.95 -8.20 18.64
C ASP A 111 -1.99 -9.25 19.01
N TRP A 112 -3.27 -8.88 19.02
CA TRP A 112 -4.38 -9.81 19.24
C TRP A 112 -4.43 -10.91 18.16
N MET A 113 -4.06 -10.62 16.92
CA MET A 113 -4.01 -11.59 15.82
C MET A 113 -2.91 -12.66 15.97
N LYS A 114 -1.99 -12.53 16.93
CA LYS A 114 -1.03 -13.61 17.26
C LYS A 114 -1.69 -14.89 17.69
N MET A 115 -2.89 -14.79 18.29
CA MET A 115 -3.66 -15.97 18.73
C MET A 115 -4.28 -16.74 17.57
N ARG A 116 -4.28 -16.18 16.35
CA ARG A 116 -4.87 -16.77 15.17
C ARG A 116 -3.80 -17.13 14.14
N SER A 117 -4.02 -18.24 13.44
CA SER A 117 -3.16 -18.70 12.35
C SER A 117 -3.98 -19.05 11.12
N THR A 118 -3.32 -19.14 9.97
CA THR A 118 -3.94 -19.63 8.74
C THR A 118 -4.56 -21.01 8.93
N THR A 119 -5.65 -21.27 8.23
CA THR A 119 -6.41 -22.52 8.39
C THR A 119 -5.82 -23.62 7.52
N THR A 120 -5.55 -23.33 6.27
CA THR A 120 -5.17 -24.31 5.24
C THR A 120 -3.79 -24.03 4.64
N VAL A 121 -3.36 -22.75 4.60
CA VAL A 121 -2.03 -22.38 4.10
C VAL A 121 -0.97 -22.68 5.17
N LYS A 122 0.05 -23.44 4.76
CA LYS A 122 1.21 -23.78 5.61
C LYS A 122 2.49 -23.28 4.96
N ILE A 123 3.48 -22.97 5.78
CA ILE A 123 4.82 -22.59 5.29
C ILE A 123 5.41 -23.77 4.53
N PRO A 124 5.81 -23.60 3.23
CA PRO A 124 6.51 -24.64 2.50
C PRO A 124 7.77 -25.05 3.29
N PHE A 125 8.08 -26.34 3.34
CA PHE A 125 9.19 -26.97 4.06
C PHE A 125 9.06 -27.12 5.59
N VAL A 126 8.31 -26.27 6.29
CA VAL A 126 8.16 -26.37 7.76
C VAL A 126 6.83 -26.99 8.16
N GLY A 127 5.82 -26.91 7.30
CA GLY A 127 4.49 -27.46 7.55
C GLY A 127 3.68 -26.70 8.64
N GLN A 128 4.25 -25.66 9.23
CA GLN A 128 3.60 -24.84 10.24
C GLN A 128 2.61 -23.85 9.61
N LYS A 129 1.54 -23.55 10.35
CA LYS A 129 0.58 -22.50 9.98
C LYS A 129 1.21 -21.12 10.14
N ILE A 130 0.85 -20.18 9.28
CA ILE A 130 1.35 -18.80 9.34
C ILE A 130 0.51 -18.05 10.37
N PRO A 131 1.11 -17.46 11.42
CA PRO A 131 0.37 -16.62 12.35
C PRO A 131 -0.12 -15.35 11.64
N LEU A 132 -1.38 -14.98 11.87
CA LEU A 132 -2.02 -13.88 11.14
C LEU A 132 -1.39 -12.51 11.43
N ASN A 133 -0.78 -12.33 12.60
CA ASN A 133 -0.08 -11.07 12.93
C ASN A 133 1.03 -10.73 11.93
N ILE A 134 1.72 -11.72 11.36
CA ILE A 134 2.77 -11.49 10.33
C ILE A 134 2.12 -10.94 9.06
N ILE A 135 0.98 -11.48 8.65
CA ILE A 135 0.25 -11.01 7.46
C ILE A 135 -0.30 -9.60 7.69
N PHE A 136 -0.90 -9.35 8.85
CA PHE A 136 -1.47 -8.05 9.18
C PHE A 136 -0.41 -6.98 9.53
N SER A 137 0.84 -7.36 9.85
CA SER A 137 1.92 -6.39 10.08
C SER A 137 2.20 -5.51 8.86
N VAL A 138 1.88 -5.99 7.64
CA VAL A 138 1.97 -5.20 6.41
C VAL A 138 1.09 -3.95 6.47
N TYR A 139 -0.06 -4.02 7.13
CA TYR A 139 -0.92 -2.86 7.36
C TYR A 139 -0.24 -1.82 8.27
N GLY A 140 0.46 -2.27 9.31
CA GLY A 140 1.26 -1.38 10.16
C GLY A 140 2.38 -0.69 9.38
N ILE A 141 3.10 -1.42 8.52
CA ILE A 141 4.14 -0.87 7.64
C ILE A 141 3.55 0.17 6.68
N PHE A 142 2.38 -0.11 6.12
CA PHE A 142 1.65 0.83 5.26
C PHE A 142 1.33 2.13 6.00
N LEU A 143 0.77 2.08 7.22
CA LEU A 143 0.47 3.27 8.02
C LEU A 143 1.72 4.12 8.29
N VAL A 144 2.81 3.49 8.72
CA VAL A 144 4.08 4.19 8.97
C VAL A 144 4.61 4.84 7.69
N SER A 145 4.62 4.12 6.57
CA SER A 145 5.05 4.65 5.28
C SER A 145 4.24 5.88 4.86
N LEU A 146 2.92 5.82 5.05
CA LEU A 146 2.00 6.89 4.72
C LEU A 146 2.23 8.12 5.61
N ILE A 147 2.38 7.93 6.92
CA ILE A 147 2.67 9.02 7.87
C ILE A 147 4.00 9.71 7.49
N ILE A 148 5.07 8.94 7.25
CA ILE A 148 6.38 9.48 6.87
C ILE A 148 6.26 10.31 5.58
N ARG A 149 5.53 9.81 4.58
CA ARG A 149 5.32 10.48 3.29
C ARG A 149 4.59 11.81 3.46
N TYR A 150 3.53 11.85 4.28
CA TYR A 150 2.78 13.08 4.52
C TYR A 150 3.52 14.07 5.43
N ILE A 151 4.33 13.62 6.37
CA ILE A 151 5.24 14.49 7.15
C ILE A 151 6.25 15.14 6.20
N TRP A 152 6.86 14.37 5.29
CA TRP A 152 7.79 14.91 4.30
C TRP A 152 7.13 15.95 3.39
N LYS A 153 5.92 15.66 2.91
CA LYS A 153 5.11 16.59 2.11
C LYS A 153 4.79 17.87 2.88
N LEU A 154 4.43 17.77 4.16
CA LEU A 154 4.17 18.91 5.04
C LEU A 154 5.41 19.79 5.19
N ILE A 155 6.58 19.19 5.44
CA ILE A 155 7.85 19.92 5.54
C ILE A 155 8.18 20.65 4.23
N GLN A 156 7.97 20.02 3.09
CA GLN A 156 8.19 20.63 1.78
C GLN A 156 7.24 21.81 1.54
N LEU A 157 5.95 21.67 1.87
CA LEU A 157 4.95 22.74 1.73
C LEU A 157 5.29 23.95 2.61
N ILE A 158 5.79 23.74 3.82
CA ILE A 158 6.18 24.82 4.74
C ILE A 158 7.47 25.52 4.25
N LYS A 159 8.45 24.78 3.75
CA LYS A 159 9.75 25.34 3.35
C LYS A 159 9.74 26.00 1.97
N PHE A 160 9.04 25.40 1.02
CA PHE A 160 9.13 25.78 -0.41
C PHE A 160 7.79 26.28 -0.98
N GLY A 161 6.70 26.20 -0.21
CA GLY A 161 5.36 26.51 -0.71
C GLY A 161 4.85 25.43 -1.69
N LEU A 162 3.83 25.83 -2.49
CA LEU A 162 3.30 24.95 -3.55
C LEU A 162 4.37 24.74 -4.63
N PRO A 163 4.59 23.49 -5.09
CA PRO A 163 5.43 23.23 -6.25
C PRO A 163 4.83 23.93 -7.48
N ASP A 164 5.67 24.62 -8.24
CA ASP A 164 5.26 25.27 -9.48
C ASP A 164 4.85 24.20 -10.52
N LYS A 165 3.85 24.54 -11.37
CA LYS A 165 3.36 23.62 -12.41
C LYS A 165 4.46 23.09 -13.34
N ASP A 166 5.52 23.89 -13.55
CA ASP A 166 6.63 23.55 -14.43
C ASP A 166 7.49 22.39 -13.88
N ARG A 167 7.53 22.20 -12.55
CA ARG A 167 8.28 21.11 -11.93
C ARG A 167 7.61 19.74 -12.12
N PHE A 168 6.30 19.69 -12.35
CA PHE A 168 5.60 18.43 -12.69
C PHE A 168 5.85 18.02 -14.14
N ALA A 169 5.99 18.98 -15.06
CA ALA A 169 6.32 18.71 -16.45
C ALA A 169 7.74 18.15 -16.64
N ASP A 170 8.67 18.50 -15.76
CA ASP A 170 10.05 17.97 -15.78
C ASP A 170 10.14 16.55 -15.20
N LEU A 171 9.25 16.18 -14.29
CA LEU A 171 9.17 14.81 -13.73
C LEU A 171 8.45 13.81 -14.68
N GLU A 172 7.72 14.31 -15.67
CA GLU A 172 7.14 13.48 -16.73
C GLU A 172 8.15 13.07 -17.81
N LYS A 173 9.28 13.78 -17.90
CA LYS A 173 10.32 13.51 -18.91
C LYS A 173 11.43 12.55 -18.45
N GLU A 174 11.44 12.13 -17.19
CA GLU A 174 12.33 11.12 -16.61
C GLU A 174 11.63 9.77 -16.35
#